data_1ad2624a0e5a0e2eb9fc7a0eb3202be9
#
_entry.id   1ad2624a0e5a0e2eb9fc7a0eb3202be9
#
_cell.length_a   1.000
_cell.length_b   1.000
_cell.length_c   1.000
_cell.angle_alpha   90.00
_cell.angle_beta   90.00
_cell.angle_gamma   90.00
#
_symmetry.space_group_name_H-M   'P 1'
#
loop_
_entity.id
_entity.type
_entity.pdbx_description
1 polymer ?
#
loop_
_entity_poly.entity_id
_entity_poly.type
_entity_poly.pdbx_seq_one_letter_code
_entity_poly.pdbx_strand_id
1 'polypeptide(L)'
;MLLGGALPWLFSSLAIRAVSRAAGQMVEEVRRQFRIPGILEGTKKPDYARAVTISTVAAQRDLINLAILAVVTPIAVGLLLQVEALGGFQAGIIVSGMLLAVFMSNTGGAWDNAKKLIEDEERDIEANTGKGSERHKAAVVGDTVGDPLKDTAGPALNPMIKVVNLVSLIIAPIVVRYSGLSLGVIIVTIVLVAILAWAIMRSKAEAQMIGAPTSKS
;
A
#
# COMPACT_ATOMS: atom_id res chain seq x y z
N MET A 1 -0.49 -0.06 23.07
CA MET A 1 0.51 -0.90 22.39
C MET A 1 -0.09 -1.78 21.31
N LEU A 2 -1.11 -2.63 21.57
CA LEU A 2 -1.72 -3.49 20.55
C LEU A 2 -2.28 -2.73 19.35
N LEU A 3 -3.02 -1.63 19.56
CA LEU A 3 -3.51 -0.78 18.47
C LEU A 3 -2.36 -0.21 17.62
N GLY A 4 -1.27 0.20 18.26
CA GLY A 4 -0.08 0.67 17.55
C GLY A 4 0.56 -0.45 16.72
N GLY A 5 0.65 -1.66 17.26
CA GLY A 5 1.17 -2.81 16.53
C GLY A 5 0.30 -3.23 15.34
N ALA A 6 -1.00 -3.00 15.39
CA ALA A 6 -1.93 -3.32 14.30
C ALA A 6 -1.90 -2.29 13.14
N LEU A 7 -1.56 -1.02 13.41
CA LEU A 7 -1.60 0.05 12.40
C LEU A 7 -0.72 -0.21 11.17
N PRO A 8 0.54 -0.67 11.29
CA PRO A 8 1.37 -0.97 10.12
C PRO A 8 0.77 -2.04 9.21
N TRP A 9 0.09 -3.04 9.77
CA TRP A 9 -0.59 -4.10 9.01
C TRP A 9 -1.78 -3.56 8.23
N LEU A 10 -2.59 -2.72 8.87
CA LEU A 10 -3.70 -2.05 8.20
C LEU A 10 -3.20 -1.14 7.08
N PHE A 11 -2.18 -0.32 7.35
CA PHE A 11 -1.56 0.57 6.38
C PHE A 11 -1.04 -0.21 5.16
N SER A 12 -0.27 -1.27 5.39
CA SER A 12 0.28 -2.12 4.34
C SER A 12 -0.81 -2.80 3.51
N SER A 13 -1.86 -3.30 4.16
CA SER A 13 -3.01 -3.88 3.46
C SER A 13 -3.69 -2.88 2.52
N LEU A 14 -3.87 -1.64 2.95
CA LEU A 14 -4.46 -0.59 2.12
C LEU A 14 -3.51 -0.20 0.97
N ALA A 15 -2.20 -0.09 1.23
CA ALA A 15 -1.20 0.22 0.22
C ALA A 15 -1.12 -0.86 -0.88
N ILE A 16 -1.08 -2.14 -0.50
CA ILE A 16 -1.05 -3.26 -1.45
C ILE A 16 -2.31 -3.27 -2.33
N ARG A 17 -3.49 -3.05 -1.73
CA ARG A 17 -4.74 -2.96 -2.50
C ARG A 17 -4.75 -1.78 -3.46
N ALA A 18 -4.21 -0.64 -3.06
CA ALA A 18 -4.09 0.55 -3.89
C ALA A 18 -3.25 0.27 -5.15
N VAL A 19 -2.07 -0.33 -4.98
CA VAL A 19 -1.18 -0.71 -6.08
C VAL A 19 -1.83 -1.73 -7.00
N SER A 20 -2.47 -2.76 -6.44
CA SER A 20 -3.16 -3.79 -7.23
C SER A 20 -4.28 -3.18 -8.09
N ARG A 21 -5.01 -2.17 -7.58
CA ARG A 21 -6.00 -1.43 -8.37
C ARG A 21 -5.37 -0.66 -9.52
N ALA A 22 -4.31 0.10 -9.22
CA ALA A 22 -3.59 0.88 -10.23
C ALA A 22 -3.01 -0.01 -11.33
N ALA A 23 -2.42 -1.14 -10.95
CA ALA A 23 -1.89 -2.13 -11.87
C ALA A 23 -2.99 -2.72 -12.77
N GLY A 24 -4.17 -3.04 -12.21
CA GLY A 24 -5.31 -3.52 -12.99
C GLY A 24 -5.74 -2.52 -14.07
N GLN A 25 -5.88 -1.24 -13.73
CA GLN A 25 -6.22 -0.19 -14.69
C GLN A 25 -5.14 -0.02 -15.77
N MET A 26 -3.87 -0.15 -15.39
CA MET A 26 -2.75 -0.09 -16.32
C MET A 26 -2.78 -1.25 -17.31
N VAL A 27 -3.04 -2.48 -16.83
CA VAL A 27 -3.16 -3.67 -17.69
C VAL A 27 -4.29 -3.52 -18.70
N GLU A 28 -5.45 -2.98 -18.29
CA GLU A 28 -6.56 -2.73 -19.21
C GLU A 28 -6.19 -1.70 -20.28
N GLU A 29 -5.52 -0.62 -19.89
CA GLU A 29 -5.06 0.40 -20.85
C GLU A 29 -4.04 -0.16 -21.84
N VAL A 30 -3.07 -0.95 -21.38
CA VAL A 30 -2.09 -1.62 -22.25
C VAL A 30 -2.79 -2.57 -23.23
N ARG A 31 -3.74 -3.38 -22.74
CA ARG A 31 -4.54 -4.26 -23.60
C ARG A 31 -5.36 -3.48 -24.63
N ARG A 32 -5.93 -2.33 -24.24
CA ARG A 32 -6.65 -1.43 -25.16
C ARG A 32 -5.73 -0.92 -26.25
N GLN A 33 -4.53 -0.47 -25.90
CA GLN A 33 -3.57 0.04 -26.85
C GLN A 33 -3.09 -1.04 -27.83
N PHE A 34 -2.83 -2.25 -27.35
CA PHE A 34 -2.42 -3.38 -28.21
C PHE A 34 -3.47 -3.80 -29.26
N ARG A 35 -4.74 -3.41 -29.07
CA ARG A 35 -5.79 -3.61 -30.09
C ARG A 35 -5.76 -2.57 -31.20
N ILE A 36 -4.96 -1.50 -31.05
CA ILE A 36 -4.83 -0.45 -32.08
C ILE A 36 -3.84 -0.95 -33.15
N PRO A 37 -4.25 -1.01 -34.46
CA PRO A 37 -3.35 -1.42 -35.53
C PRO A 37 -2.09 -0.54 -35.57
N GLY A 38 -0.95 -1.17 -35.77
CA GLY A 38 0.35 -0.51 -35.88
C GLY A 38 1.13 -0.36 -34.59
N ILE A 39 0.52 -0.58 -33.42
CA ILE A 39 1.26 -0.49 -32.13
C ILE A 39 2.13 -1.73 -31.91
N LEU A 40 1.58 -2.94 -32.11
CA LEU A 40 2.36 -4.18 -31.99
C LEU A 40 3.42 -4.31 -33.07
N GLU A 41 3.13 -3.83 -34.25
CA GLU A 41 4.06 -3.81 -35.40
C GLU A 41 5.12 -2.70 -35.30
N GLY A 42 5.04 -1.83 -34.26
CA GLY A 42 5.99 -0.73 -34.06
C GLY A 42 5.86 0.45 -35.03
N THR A 43 4.83 0.45 -35.90
CA THR A 43 4.59 1.53 -36.90
C THR A 43 3.91 2.75 -36.22
N LYS A 44 3.24 2.55 -35.09
CA LYS A 44 2.58 3.60 -34.30
C LYS A 44 3.09 3.58 -32.87
N LYS A 45 3.38 4.77 -32.32
CA LYS A 45 3.82 4.89 -30.91
C LYS A 45 2.64 4.72 -29.95
N PRO A 46 2.83 3.99 -28.82
CA PRO A 46 1.84 3.94 -27.74
C PRO A 46 1.58 5.30 -27.10
N ASP A 47 0.42 5.48 -26.51
CA ASP A 47 0.07 6.66 -25.72
C ASP A 47 0.64 6.52 -24.29
N TYR A 48 1.90 6.88 -24.13
CA TYR A 48 2.57 6.86 -22.83
C TYR A 48 1.98 7.89 -21.84
N ALA A 49 1.50 9.05 -22.35
CA ALA A 49 0.95 10.09 -21.50
C ALA A 49 -0.30 9.60 -20.76
N ARG A 50 -1.15 8.83 -21.42
CA ARG A 50 -2.32 8.22 -20.81
C ARG A 50 -1.94 7.20 -19.73
N ALA A 51 -0.95 6.36 -19.96
CA ALA A 51 -0.44 5.40 -18.99
C ALA A 51 0.10 6.11 -17.74
N VAL A 52 0.91 7.17 -17.90
CA VAL A 52 1.42 7.99 -16.81
C VAL A 52 0.28 8.67 -16.06
N THR A 53 -0.72 9.18 -16.73
CA THR A 53 -1.89 9.83 -16.10
C THR A 53 -2.66 8.84 -15.22
N ILE A 54 -2.93 7.62 -15.70
CA ILE A 54 -3.61 6.57 -14.92
C ILE A 54 -2.84 6.28 -13.64
N SER A 55 -1.53 6.05 -13.75
CA SER A 55 -0.66 5.76 -12.61
C SER A 55 -0.63 6.91 -11.60
N THR A 56 -0.46 8.15 -12.07
CA THR A 56 -0.34 9.33 -11.21
C THR A 56 -1.65 9.63 -10.48
N VAL A 57 -2.79 9.58 -11.16
CA VAL A 57 -4.11 9.84 -10.55
C VAL A 57 -4.43 8.78 -9.51
N ALA A 58 -4.15 7.49 -9.80
CA ALA A 58 -4.34 6.42 -8.85
C ALA A 58 -3.48 6.63 -7.60
N ALA A 59 -2.18 6.94 -7.78
CA ALA A 59 -1.26 7.18 -6.68
C ALA A 59 -1.70 8.36 -5.80
N GLN A 60 -2.05 9.52 -6.38
CA GLN A 60 -2.51 10.69 -5.63
C GLN A 60 -3.78 10.41 -4.81
N ARG A 61 -4.73 9.70 -5.39
CA ARG A 61 -5.98 9.34 -4.72
C ARG A 61 -5.75 8.44 -3.49
N ASP A 62 -4.91 7.44 -3.63
CA ASP A 62 -4.67 6.47 -2.57
C ASP A 62 -3.77 7.04 -1.46
N LEU A 63 -2.85 7.96 -1.78
CA LEU A 63 -2.02 8.67 -0.81
C LEU A 63 -2.87 9.45 0.21
N ILE A 64 -4.00 10.03 -0.19
CA ILE A 64 -4.89 10.77 0.73
C ILE A 64 -5.41 9.84 1.84
N ASN A 65 -5.87 8.65 1.49
CA ASN A 65 -6.40 7.69 2.46
C ASN A 65 -5.33 7.21 3.45
N LEU A 66 -4.12 6.95 2.95
CA LEU A 66 -2.97 6.54 3.76
C LEU A 66 -2.47 7.67 4.67
N ALA A 67 -2.46 8.92 4.17
CA ALA A 67 -2.10 10.09 4.95
C ALA A 67 -3.09 10.36 6.09
N ILE A 68 -4.40 10.25 5.82
CA ILE A 68 -5.44 10.35 6.86
C ILE A 68 -5.19 9.31 7.95
N LEU A 69 -4.91 8.06 7.58
CA LEU A 69 -4.65 7.01 8.54
C LEU A 69 -3.42 7.33 9.41
N ALA A 70 -2.32 7.78 8.81
CA ALA A 70 -1.08 8.07 9.53
C ALA A 70 -1.18 9.31 10.44
N VAL A 71 -1.94 10.34 10.04
CA VAL A 71 -2.04 11.60 10.79
C VAL A 71 -3.15 11.54 11.84
N VAL A 72 -4.33 11.04 11.46
CA VAL A 72 -5.52 11.12 12.33
C VAL A 72 -5.48 10.08 13.45
N THR A 73 -4.90 8.90 13.20
CA THR A 73 -4.89 7.83 14.22
C THR A 73 -4.15 8.22 15.51
N PRO A 74 -2.91 8.75 15.49
CA PRO A 74 -2.24 9.14 16.73
C PRO A 74 -2.97 10.28 17.45
N ILE A 75 -3.61 11.20 16.72
CA ILE A 75 -4.41 12.26 17.32
C ILE A 75 -5.61 11.69 18.08
N ALA A 76 -6.37 10.80 17.43
CA ALA A 76 -7.52 10.14 18.05
C ALA A 76 -7.11 9.32 19.28
N VAL A 77 -6.01 8.55 19.19
CA VAL A 77 -5.48 7.76 20.30
C VAL A 77 -5.05 8.66 21.46
N GLY A 78 -4.32 9.75 21.20
CA GLY A 78 -3.87 10.68 22.21
C GLY A 78 -5.04 11.35 22.94
N LEU A 79 -6.02 11.88 22.21
CA LEU A 79 -7.18 12.55 22.79
C LEU A 79 -8.11 11.60 23.56
N LEU A 80 -8.28 10.37 23.09
CA LEU A 80 -9.17 9.40 23.72
C LEU A 80 -8.55 8.66 24.91
N LEU A 81 -7.28 8.22 24.75
CA LEU A 81 -6.62 7.30 25.69
C LEU A 81 -5.50 7.95 26.50
N GLN A 82 -5.26 9.25 26.31
CA GLN A 82 -4.26 10.07 26.98
C GLN A 82 -2.81 9.75 26.60
N VAL A 83 -1.87 10.50 27.21
CA VAL A 83 -0.45 10.53 26.79
C VAL A 83 0.29 9.22 27.05
N GLU A 84 -0.04 8.51 28.12
CA GLU A 84 0.59 7.21 28.45
C GLU A 84 0.24 6.15 27.40
N ALA A 85 -1.03 6.13 26.98
CA ALA A 85 -1.48 5.24 25.92
C ALA A 85 -0.89 5.61 24.57
N LEU A 86 -0.69 6.91 24.29
CA LEU A 86 -0.01 7.39 23.09
C LEU A 86 1.44 6.90 23.03
N GLY A 87 2.16 6.93 24.17
CA GLY A 87 3.52 6.37 24.27
C GLY A 87 3.55 4.86 23.98
N GLY A 88 2.63 4.11 24.59
CA GLY A 88 2.49 2.68 24.32
C GLY A 88 2.09 2.38 22.85
N PHE A 89 1.25 3.22 22.25
CA PHE A 89 0.86 3.15 20.84
C PHE A 89 2.08 3.34 19.92
N GLN A 90 2.93 4.35 20.18
CA GLN A 90 4.16 4.58 19.43
C GLN A 90 5.13 3.40 19.52
N ALA A 91 5.36 2.86 20.71
CA ALA A 91 6.20 1.68 20.88
C ALA A 91 5.70 0.50 20.03
N GLY A 92 4.39 0.27 20.01
CA GLY A 92 3.77 -0.75 19.16
C GLY A 92 4.01 -0.52 17.66
N ILE A 93 3.86 0.71 17.19
CA ILE A 93 4.10 1.06 15.77
C ILE A 93 5.57 0.85 15.39
N ILE A 94 6.50 1.31 16.22
CA ILE A 94 7.93 1.20 15.91
C ILE A 94 8.32 -0.27 15.80
N VAL A 95 8.01 -1.08 16.79
CA VAL A 95 8.41 -2.50 16.80
C VAL A 95 7.75 -3.25 15.65
N SER A 96 6.42 -3.20 15.54
CA SER A 96 5.68 -3.93 14.51
C SER A 96 5.98 -3.41 13.11
N GLY A 97 6.06 -2.09 12.94
CA GLY A 97 6.27 -1.47 11.64
C GLY A 97 7.67 -1.70 11.08
N MET A 98 8.71 -1.64 11.92
CA MET A 98 10.08 -1.92 11.47
C MET A 98 10.24 -3.40 11.08
N LEU A 99 9.75 -4.32 11.89
CA LEU A 99 9.81 -5.75 11.57
C LEU A 99 9.04 -6.06 10.28
N LEU A 100 7.85 -5.49 10.13
CA LEU A 100 7.03 -5.68 8.95
C LEU A 100 7.67 -5.09 7.68
N ALA A 101 8.30 -3.90 7.78
CA ALA A 101 8.99 -3.27 6.65
C ALA A 101 10.15 -4.13 6.15
N VAL A 102 10.99 -4.64 7.07
CA VAL A 102 12.09 -5.56 6.74
C VAL A 102 11.56 -6.85 6.14
N PHE A 103 10.54 -7.44 6.76
CA PHE A 103 9.90 -8.66 6.26
C PHE A 103 9.40 -8.50 4.82
N MET A 104 8.62 -7.45 4.54
CA MET A 104 8.06 -7.21 3.22
C MET A 104 9.13 -6.97 2.16
N SER A 105 10.12 -6.12 2.47
CA SER A 105 11.20 -5.82 1.54
C SER A 105 12.03 -7.07 1.21
N ASN A 106 12.37 -7.87 2.21
CA ASN A 106 13.16 -9.08 2.00
C ASN A 106 12.38 -10.18 1.30
N THR A 107 11.11 -10.38 1.66
CA THR A 107 10.24 -11.39 1.03
C THR A 107 10.02 -11.05 -0.44
N GLY A 108 9.68 -9.79 -0.76
CA GLY A 108 9.52 -9.35 -2.14
C GLY A 108 10.82 -9.42 -2.94
N GLY A 109 11.94 -9.04 -2.32
CA GLY A 109 13.27 -9.16 -2.92
C GLY A 109 13.68 -10.60 -3.20
N ALA A 110 13.30 -11.56 -2.34
CA ALA A 110 13.57 -12.97 -2.57
C ALA A 110 12.88 -13.52 -3.83
N TRP A 111 11.61 -13.12 -4.07
CA TRP A 111 10.88 -13.50 -5.29
C TRP A 111 11.52 -12.91 -6.56
N ASP A 112 11.90 -11.64 -6.54
CA ASP A 112 12.58 -10.99 -7.66
C ASP A 112 13.93 -11.64 -7.96
N ASN A 113 14.73 -11.92 -6.93
CA ASN A 113 16.01 -12.60 -7.07
C ASN A 113 15.84 -14.03 -7.61
N ALA A 114 14.84 -14.77 -7.14
CA ALA A 114 14.54 -16.11 -7.66
C ALA A 114 14.16 -16.05 -9.16
N LYS A 115 13.39 -15.06 -9.61
CA LYS A 115 13.08 -14.85 -11.02
C LYS A 115 14.35 -14.56 -11.82
N LYS A 116 15.18 -13.60 -11.36
CA LYS A 116 16.43 -13.25 -12.04
C LYS A 116 17.38 -14.43 -12.15
N LEU A 117 17.52 -15.23 -11.09
CA LEU A 117 18.35 -16.45 -11.12
C LEU A 117 17.93 -17.40 -12.26
N ILE A 118 16.59 -17.57 -12.45
CA ILE A 118 16.08 -18.41 -13.53
C ILE A 118 16.27 -17.74 -14.90
N GLU A 119 16.18 -16.43 -14.99
CA GLU A 119 16.40 -15.67 -16.23
C GLU A 119 17.85 -15.73 -16.72
N ASP A 120 18.80 -15.84 -15.78
CA ASP A 120 20.24 -15.92 -16.06
C ASP A 120 20.71 -17.35 -16.46
N GLU A 121 19.86 -18.37 -16.26
CA GLU A 121 20.14 -19.73 -16.72
C GLU A 121 20.14 -19.82 -18.25
N GLU A 122 20.94 -20.74 -18.79
CA GLU A 122 20.87 -21.07 -20.22
C GLU A 122 19.46 -21.56 -20.58
N ARG A 123 18.96 -21.03 -21.69
CA ARG A 123 17.59 -21.35 -22.12
C ARG A 123 17.52 -22.75 -22.72
N ASP A 124 16.87 -23.65 -22.00
CA ASP A 124 16.50 -24.99 -22.48
C ASP A 124 15.05 -25.27 -22.08
N ILE A 125 14.17 -25.33 -23.09
CA ILE A 125 12.72 -25.53 -22.87
C ILE A 125 12.42 -26.97 -22.45
N GLU A 126 13.19 -27.96 -22.94
CA GLU A 126 13.02 -29.38 -22.59
C GLU A 126 13.48 -29.64 -21.15
N ALA A 127 14.60 -29.04 -20.74
CA ALA A 127 15.09 -29.08 -19.37
C ALA A 127 14.34 -28.14 -18.42
N ASN A 128 13.37 -27.34 -18.91
CA ASN A 128 12.61 -26.35 -18.15
C ASN A 128 13.49 -25.29 -17.46
N THR A 129 14.54 -24.82 -18.15
CA THR A 129 15.48 -23.80 -17.65
C THR A 129 15.41 -22.52 -18.48
N GLY A 130 15.87 -21.43 -17.88
CA GLY A 130 16.00 -20.13 -18.51
C GLY A 130 14.70 -19.42 -18.84
N LYS A 131 14.86 -18.30 -19.52
CA LYS A 131 13.77 -17.39 -19.85
C LYS A 131 12.74 -18.01 -20.78
N GLY A 132 11.47 -17.97 -20.39
CA GLY A 132 10.34 -18.51 -21.17
C GLY A 132 9.93 -19.94 -20.80
N SER A 133 10.67 -20.61 -19.94
CA SER A 133 10.32 -21.93 -19.36
C SER A 133 9.07 -21.82 -18.45
N GLU A 134 8.45 -22.94 -18.12
CA GLU A 134 7.33 -22.97 -17.16
C GLU A 134 7.78 -22.53 -15.76
N ARG A 135 9.02 -22.86 -15.40
CA ARG A 135 9.65 -22.43 -14.14
C ARG A 135 9.83 -20.91 -14.12
N HIS A 136 10.25 -20.29 -15.23
CA HIS A 136 10.30 -18.83 -15.35
C HIS A 136 8.91 -18.20 -15.23
N LYS A 137 7.89 -18.74 -15.88
CA LYS A 137 6.51 -18.23 -15.77
C LYS A 137 6.00 -18.27 -14.32
N ALA A 138 6.28 -19.36 -13.61
CA ALA A 138 5.93 -19.47 -12.19
C ALA A 138 6.67 -18.43 -11.33
N ALA A 139 7.96 -18.18 -11.61
CA ALA A 139 8.75 -17.17 -10.91
C ALA A 139 8.24 -15.74 -11.18
N VAL A 140 7.80 -15.44 -12.39
CA VAL A 140 7.15 -14.14 -12.74
C VAL A 140 5.86 -13.94 -11.94
N VAL A 141 5.05 -15.00 -11.77
CA VAL A 141 3.86 -14.92 -10.91
C VAL A 141 4.25 -14.62 -9.46
N GLY A 142 5.27 -15.30 -8.93
CA GLY A 142 5.78 -15.04 -7.58
C GLY A 142 6.28 -13.61 -7.41
N ASP A 143 7.08 -13.11 -8.36
CA ASP A 143 7.58 -11.74 -8.37
C ASP A 143 6.44 -10.71 -8.43
N THR A 144 5.40 -10.95 -9.23
CA THR A 144 4.19 -10.10 -9.27
C THR A 144 3.51 -9.97 -7.91
N VAL A 145 3.54 -11.02 -7.07
CA VAL A 145 3.07 -10.98 -5.69
C VAL A 145 4.06 -10.25 -4.79
N GLY A 146 5.36 -10.39 -5.04
CA GLY A 146 6.43 -9.77 -4.28
C GLY A 146 6.59 -8.26 -4.50
N ASP A 147 6.33 -7.78 -5.72
CA ASP A 147 6.51 -6.37 -6.11
C ASP A 147 5.76 -5.38 -5.22
N PRO A 148 4.46 -5.54 -4.91
CA PRO A 148 3.77 -4.66 -3.97
C PRO A 148 4.37 -4.64 -2.57
N LEU A 149 5.02 -5.71 -2.15
CA LEU A 149 5.67 -5.80 -0.84
C LEU A 149 6.99 -5.02 -0.83
N LYS A 150 7.89 -5.28 -1.80
CA LYS A 150 9.23 -4.68 -1.83
C LYS A 150 9.24 -3.23 -2.31
N ASP A 151 8.41 -2.91 -3.31
CA ASP A 151 8.47 -1.61 -4.01
C ASP A 151 7.47 -0.60 -3.47
N THR A 152 6.46 -1.03 -2.70
CA THR A 152 5.42 -0.13 -2.19
C THR A 152 5.21 -0.24 -0.69
N ALA A 153 4.67 -1.34 -0.19
CA ALA A 153 4.26 -1.43 1.21
C ALA A 153 5.45 -1.39 2.18
N GLY A 154 6.52 -2.15 1.90
CA GLY A 154 7.74 -2.15 2.70
C GLY A 154 8.37 -0.76 2.84
N PRO A 155 8.75 -0.12 1.72
CA PRO A 155 9.32 1.24 1.74
C PRO A 155 8.40 2.31 2.32
N ALA A 156 7.06 2.19 2.15
CA ALA A 156 6.10 3.17 2.66
C ALA A 156 5.92 3.12 4.19
N LEU A 157 6.24 2.01 4.83
CA LEU A 157 6.17 1.88 6.30
C LEU A 157 7.15 2.80 7.02
N ASN A 158 8.36 3.01 6.50
CA ASN A 158 9.34 3.90 7.12
C ASN A 158 8.86 5.36 7.20
N PRO A 159 8.40 6.01 6.12
CA PRO A 159 7.78 7.33 6.19
C PRO A 159 6.55 7.35 7.10
N MET A 160 5.71 6.33 7.07
CA MET A 160 4.52 6.24 7.93
C MET A 160 4.90 6.28 9.42
N ILE A 161 5.86 5.47 9.86
CA ILE A 161 6.34 5.47 11.25
C ILE A 161 6.84 6.86 11.64
N LYS A 162 7.62 7.52 10.79
CA LYS A 162 8.13 8.88 11.04
C LYS A 162 7.01 9.91 11.16
N VAL A 163 6.02 9.87 10.27
CA VAL A 163 4.87 10.78 10.31
C VAL A 163 4.06 10.58 11.58
N VAL A 164 3.75 9.34 11.93
CA VAL A 164 3.00 9.03 13.17
C VAL A 164 3.77 9.49 14.41
N ASN A 165 5.09 9.27 14.46
CA ASN A 165 5.92 9.71 15.58
C ASN A 165 5.95 11.23 15.69
N LEU A 166 6.12 11.94 14.57
CA LEU A 166 6.13 13.40 14.52
C LEU A 166 4.78 13.99 14.97
N VAL A 167 3.69 13.47 14.44
CA VAL A 167 2.32 13.90 14.83
C VAL A 167 2.08 13.65 16.31
N SER A 168 2.46 12.49 16.82
CA SER A 168 2.32 12.15 18.24
C SER A 168 3.12 13.10 19.15
N LEU A 169 4.34 13.46 18.73
CA LEU A 169 5.18 14.41 19.47
C LEU A 169 4.56 15.80 19.50
N ILE A 170 4.02 16.27 18.38
CA ILE A 170 3.39 17.59 18.26
C ILE A 170 2.11 17.66 19.09
N ILE A 171 1.31 16.57 19.13
CA ILE A 171 0.03 16.58 19.84
C ILE A 171 0.19 16.30 21.35
N ALA A 172 1.27 15.69 21.81
CA ALA A 172 1.47 15.31 23.19
C ALA A 172 1.26 16.47 24.21
N PRO A 173 1.79 17.70 24.01
CA PRO A 173 1.52 18.82 24.90
C PRO A 173 0.04 19.23 24.94
N ILE A 174 -0.67 19.08 23.82
CA ILE A 174 -2.10 19.37 23.72
C ILE A 174 -2.89 18.34 24.53
N VAL A 175 -2.56 17.06 24.37
CA VAL A 175 -3.19 15.95 25.10
C VAL A 175 -3.00 16.13 26.61
N VAL A 176 -1.80 16.49 27.05
CA VAL A 176 -1.51 16.74 28.48
C VAL A 176 -2.32 17.92 29.02
N ARG A 177 -2.43 19.00 28.24
CA ARG A 177 -3.19 20.20 28.63
C ARG A 177 -4.68 19.94 28.74
N TYR A 178 -5.24 19.13 27.87
CA TYR A 178 -6.64 18.74 27.83
C TYR A 178 -6.88 17.34 28.41
N SER A 179 -6.14 16.99 29.46
CA SER A 179 -6.27 15.72 30.18
C SER A 179 -7.65 15.64 30.86
N GLY A 180 -8.65 15.18 30.15
CA GLY A 180 -10.00 14.97 30.65
C GLY A 180 -11.00 14.85 29.52
N LEU A 181 -12.05 14.07 29.73
CA LEU A 181 -13.14 13.87 28.77
C LEU A 181 -14.11 15.06 28.80
N SER A 182 -13.66 16.23 28.35
CA SER A 182 -14.57 17.36 28.10
C SER A 182 -15.45 17.06 26.90
N LEU A 183 -16.64 17.67 26.86
CA LEU A 183 -17.57 17.53 25.73
C LEU A 183 -16.88 17.88 24.38
N GLY A 184 -16.02 18.90 24.37
CA GLY A 184 -15.26 19.29 23.18
C GLY A 184 -14.30 18.19 22.72
N VAL A 185 -13.54 17.58 23.63
CA VAL A 185 -12.64 16.46 23.31
C VAL A 185 -13.42 15.26 22.75
N ILE A 186 -14.57 14.94 23.34
CA ILE A 186 -15.42 13.84 22.87
C ILE A 186 -15.90 14.10 21.45
N ILE A 187 -16.44 15.29 21.17
CA ILE A 187 -16.92 15.66 19.82
C ILE A 187 -15.79 15.57 18.80
N VAL A 188 -14.63 16.17 19.08
CA VAL A 188 -13.47 16.12 18.18
C VAL A 188 -13.05 14.67 17.92
N THR A 189 -12.98 13.84 18.94
CA THR A 189 -12.59 12.42 18.80
C THR A 189 -13.60 11.65 17.94
N ILE A 190 -14.90 11.85 18.11
CA ILE A 190 -15.94 11.23 17.28
C ILE A 190 -15.75 11.62 15.82
N VAL A 191 -15.50 12.90 15.54
CA VAL A 191 -15.25 13.36 14.16
C VAL A 191 -14.00 12.70 13.57
N LEU A 192 -12.91 12.62 14.32
CA LEU A 192 -11.67 11.95 13.87
C LEU A 192 -11.88 10.47 13.59
N VAL A 193 -12.60 9.76 14.46
CA VAL A 193 -12.94 8.34 14.25
C VAL A 193 -13.86 8.18 13.04
N ALA A 194 -14.82 9.08 12.82
CA ALA A 194 -15.66 9.05 11.62
C ALA A 194 -14.84 9.26 10.33
N ILE A 195 -13.87 10.18 10.34
CA ILE A 195 -12.96 10.40 9.21
C ILE A 195 -12.12 9.14 8.93
N LEU A 196 -11.59 8.49 9.97
CA LEU A 196 -10.84 7.23 9.84
C LEU A 196 -11.72 6.12 9.26
N ALA A 197 -12.91 5.94 9.79
CA ALA A 197 -13.87 4.95 9.30
C ALA A 197 -14.23 5.20 7.83
N TRP A 198 -14.48 6.45 7.48
CA TRP A 198 -14.74 6.84 6.09
C TRP A 198 -13.57 6.52 5.16
N ALA A 199 -12.33 6.88 5.53
CA ALA A 199 -11.15 6.63 4.72
C ALA A 199 -10.92 5.13 4.49
N ILE A 200 -11.11 4.31 5.54
CA ILE A 200 -10.96 2.85 5.46
C ILE A 200 -12.07 2.23 4.60
N MET A 201 -13.33 2.64 4.80
CA MET A 201 -14.46 2.13 4.03
C MET A 201 -14.35 2.50 2.56
N ARG A 202 -13.98 3.74 2.25
CA ARG A 202 -13.74 4.18 0.88
C ARG A 202 -12.67 3.35 0.19
N SER A 203 -11.54 3.11 0.84
CA SER A 203 -10.47 2.27 0.29
C SER A 203 -10.90 0.82 0.06
N LYS A 204 -11.79 0.27 0.92
CA LYS A 204 -12.35 -1.09 0.75
C LYS A 204 -13.39 -1.16 -0.37
N ALA A 205 -14.29 -0.20 -0.47
CA ALA A 205 -15.36 -0.18 -1.49
C ALA A 205 -14.79 -0.12 -2.91
N GLU A 206 -13.74 0.68 -3.11
CA GLU A 206 -13.06 0.77 -4.39
C GLU A 206 -12.35 -0.54 -4.79
N ALA A 207 -11.93 -1.36 -3.82
CA ALA A 207 -11.35 -2.67 -4.09
C ALA A 207 -12.38 -3.71 -4.57
N GLN A 208 -13.62 -3.61 -4.12
CA GLN A 208 -14.70 -4.54 -4.50
C GLN A 208 -15.19 -4.29 -5.94
N MET A 209 -15.16 -3.05 -6.42
CA MET A 209 -15.62 -2.70 -7.77
C MET A 209 -14.75 -3.29 -8.89
N ILE A 210 -13.47 -3.61 -8.61
CA ILE A 210 -12.53 -4.16 -9.59
C ILE A 210 -12.49 -5.69 -9.56
N GLY A 211 -12.85 -6.29 -8.41
CA GLY A 211 -12.92 -7.75 -8.25
C GLY A 211 -14.20 -8.39 -8.77
N ALA A 212 -15.18 -7.61 -9.21
CA ALA A 212 -16.38 -8.14 -9.84
C ALA A 212 -16.02 -8.62 -11.25
N PRO A 213 -16.27 -9.91 -11.60
CA PRO A 213 -16.07 -10.36 -12.96
C PRO A 213 -16.98 -9.52 -13.86
N THR A 214 -16.39 -8.88 -14.86
CA THR A 214 -17.17 -8.25 -15.95
C THR A 214 -17.89 -9.36 -16.69
N SER A 215 -19.06 -9.76 -16.18
CA SER A 215 -20.03 -10.51 -16.95
C SER A 215 -20.62 -9.56 -17.98
N LYS A 216 -20.00 -9.46 -19.13
CA LYS A 216 -20.69 -9.05 -20.36
C LYS A 216 -20.09 -9.82 -21.51
N SER A 217 -20.92 -10.77 -21.93
CA SER A 217 -20.97 -11.52 -23.19
C SER A 217 -20.32 -10.82 -24.37
#